data_dd470f803368a1ee6d13209680e904c5
#
_entry.id   dd470f803368a1ee6d13209680e904c5
#
_cell.length_a   1.000
_cell.length_b   1.000
_cell.length_c   1.000
_cell.angle_alpha   90.00
_cell.angle_beta   90.00
_cell.angle_gamma   90.00
#
_symmetry.space_group_name_H-M   'P 1'
#
loop_
_entity.id
_entity.type
_entity.pdbx_description
1 polymer ?
#
loop_
_entity_poly.entity_id
_entity_poly.type
_entity_poly.pdbx_seq_one_letter_code
_entity_poly.pdbx_strand_id
1 'polypeptide(L)'
;MSIPQFTIVRLYTAHDRTGFASGDEPLDRFIKEQAVQAMRDRACAVFVATPVDDPTRVVGYYTLSPATLSAEGVPEDLRAKLPRYPALPTALLGRLVVHEGYAGRGLGSLLIANALRRTEAQRDLPVMFLVVDAYEQARGFYQQLGFVPVVNSQTRLFFALSRLSRGAALAPEA
;
A
#
# COMPACT_ATOMS: atom_id res chain seq x y z
N MET A 1 24.80 -1.40 14.80
CA MET A 1 23.54 -2.16 14.85
C MET A 1 23.15 -2.54 13.42
N SER A 2 22.96 -3.81 13.19
CA SER A 2 22.42 -4.25 11.90
C SER A 2 21.01 -3.68 11.74
N ILE A 3 20.73 -3.06 10.59
CA ILE A 3 19.38 -2.65 10.23
C ILE A 3 18.54 -3.94 10.16
N PRO A 4 17.43 -4.03 10.90
CA PRO A 4 16.55 -5.19 10.77
C PRO A 4 16.18 -5.37 9.31
N GLN A 5 16.52 -6.49 8.74
CA GLN A 5 16.07 -6.83 7.41
C GLN A 5 14.69 -7.45 7.51
N PHE A 6 13.78 -6.97 6.68
CA PHE A 6 12.41 -7.45 6.62
C PHE A 6 12.15 -8.10 5.28
N THR A 7 11.34 -9.15 5.30
CA THR A 7 10.76 -9.74 4.10
C THR A 7 9.28 -9.34 4.04
N ILE A 8 8.79 -8.96 2.87
CA ILE A 8 7.38 -8.61 2.67
C ILE A 8 6.79 -9.62 1.68
N VAL A 9 5.83 -10.39 2.15
CA VAL A 9 5.19 -11.48 1.40
C VAL A 9 3.68 -11.46 1.62
N ARG A 10 2.96 -12.17 0.76
CA ARG A 10 1.51 -12.38 0.94
C ARG A 10 1.25 -13.13 2.25
N LEU A 11 0.22 -12.72 2.98
CA LEU A 11 -0.20 -13.40 4.20
C LEU A 11 -0.63 -14.84 3.89
N TYR A 12 -0.16 -15.79 4.69
CA TYR A 12 -0.66 -17.16 4.72
C TYR A 12 -0.80 -17.65 6.15
N THR A 13 -1.44 -18.80 6.33
CA THR A 13 -1.91 -19.28 7.64
C THR A 13 -0.80 -19.58 8.64
N ALA A 14 0.42 -19.87 8.19
CA ALA A 14 1.56 -20.12 9.05
C ALA A 14 2.17 -18.86 9.69
N HIS A 15 1.80 -17.66 9.22
CA HIS A 15 2.26 -16.43 9.86
C HIS A 15 1.65 -16.26 11.24
N ASP A 16 2.50 -15.96 12.22
CA ASP A 16 2.08 -15.66 13.60
C ASP A 16 1.66 -14.21 13.72
N ARG A 17 0.37 -14.00 13.97
CA ARG A 17 -0.27 -12.69 14.12
C ARG A 17 -0.73 -12.43 15.55
N THR A 18 -0.56 -13.39 16.45
CA THR A 18 -1.14 -13.37 17.79
C THR A 18 -0.61 -12.25 18.67
N GLY A 19 0.66 -11.90 18.52
CA GLY A 19 1.31 -10.83 19.27
C GLY A 19 1.27 -9.45 18.59
N PHE A 20 0.53 -9.31 17.48
CA PHE A 20 0.52 -8.04 16.75
C PHE A 20 -0.19 -6.93 17.56
N ALA A 21 0.49 -5.82 17.76
CA ALA A 21 -0.01 -4.66 18.48
C ALA A 21 0.55 -3.37 17.84
N SER A 22 -0.32 -2.52 17.35
CA SER A 22 0.03 -1.23 16.75
C SER A 22 -0.40 -0.02 17.58
N GLY A 23 -1.24 -0.24 18.57
CA GLY A 23 -1.91 0.83 19.31
C GLY A 23 -3.28 1.22 18.73
N ASP A 24 -3.65 0.66 17.58
CA ASP A 24 -4.97 0.84 16.94
C ASP A 24 -5.71 -0.50 16.97
N GLU A 25 -6.66 -0.64 17.88
CA GLU A 25 -7.34 -1.91 18.11
C GLU A 25 -8.09 -2.45 16.88
N PRO A 26 -8.84 -1.65 16.11
CA PRO A 26 -9.49 -2.14 14.90
C PRO A 26 -8.50 -2.72 13.87
N LEU A 27 -7.33 -2.10 13.69
CA LEU A 27 -6.29 -2.58 12.79
C LEU A 27 -5.62 -3.86 13.31
N ASP A 28 -5.42 -3.95 14.62
CA ASP A 28 -4.88 -5.16 15.26
C ASP A 28 -5.85 -6.33 15.18
N ARG A 29 -7.13 -6.07 15.40
CA ARG A 29 -8.19 -7.08 15.25
C ARG A 29 -8.29 -7.58 13.81
N PHE A 30 -8.18 -6.68 12.84
CA PHE A 30 -8.22 -7.08 11.42
C PHE A 30 -7.15 -8.13 11.10
N ILE A 31 -5.89 -7.86 11.42
CA ILE A 31 -4.80 -8.80 11.07
C ILE A 31 -4.91 -10.13 11.83
N LYS A 32 -5.36 -10.09 13.08
CA LYS A 32 -5.49 -11.29 13.92
C LYS A 32 -6.67 -12.17 13.53
N GLU A 33 -7.83 -11.58 13.24
CA GLU A 33 -9.10 -12.29 13.18
C GLU A 33 -9.79 -12.26 11.81
N GLN A 34 -9.56 -11.23 11.00
CA GLN A 34 -10.35 -10.96 9.81
C GLN A 34 -9.58 -11.12 8.49
N ALA A 35 -8.28 -10.95 8.51
CA ALA A 35 -7.47 -10.83 7.29
C ALA A 35 -7.55 -12.07 6.39
N VAL A 36 -7.48 -13.27 6.97
CA VAL A 36 -7.53 -14.53 6.22
C VAL A 36 -8.89 -14.68 5.53
N GLN A 37 -9.98 -14.37 6.25
CA GLN A 37 -11.32 -14.44 5.67
C GLN A 37 -11.51 -13.39 4.58
N ALA A 38 -11.05 -12.16 4.79
CA ALA A 38 -11.10 -11.10 3.78
C ALA A 38 -10.39 -11.49 2.48
N MET A 39 -9.27 -12.20 2.58
CA MET A 39 -8.57 -12.73 1.39
C MET A 39 -9.37 -13.85 0.70
N ARG A 40 -9.97 -14.77 1.48
CA ARG A 40 -10.82 -15.84 0.94
C ARG A 40 -12.04 -15.27 0.22
N ASP A 41 -12.64 -14.24 0.78
CA ASP A 41 -13.79 -13.53 0.20
C ASP A 41 -13.39 -12.64 -0.98
N ARG A 42 -12.10 -12.56 -1.30
CA ARG A 42 -11.56 -11.71 -2.36
C ARG A 42 -11.83 -10.22 -2.16
N ALA A 43 -12.01 -9.81 -0.90
CA ALA A 43 -12.24 -8.40 -0.53
C ALA A 43 -10.96 -7.57 -0.61
N CYS A 44 -9.82 -8.16 -0.28
CA CYS A 44 -8.50 -7.54 -0.42
C CYS A 44 -7.38 -8.59 -0.46
N ALA A 45 -6.23 -8.18 -0.96
CA ALA A 45 -4.97 -8.89 -0.74
C ALA A 45 -4.29 -8.33 0.51
N VAL A 46 -3.65 -9.18 1.31
CA VAL A 46 -2.93 -8.79 2.52
C VAL A 46 -1.47 -9.20 2.38
N PHE A 47 -0.57 -8.26 2.62
CA PHE A 47 0.88 -8.46 2.59
C PHE A 47 1.45 -8.14 3.96
N VAL A 48 2.33 -9.00 4.45
CA VAL A 48 2.91 -8.89 5.79
C VAL A 48 4.41 -8.72 5.72
N ALA A 49 4.95 -7.92 6.63
CA ALA A 49 6.37 -7.83 6.88
C ALA A 49 6.76 -8.74 8.04
N THR A 50 7.81 -9.50 7.84
CA THR A 50 8.40 -10.37 8.86
C THR A 50 9.90 -10.07 8.97
N PRO A 51 10.51 -10.16 10.17
CA PRO A 51 11.95 -10.11 10.29
C PRO A 51 12.60 -11.31 9.56
N VAL A 52 13.79 -11.11 9.00
CA VAL A 52 14.50 -12.19 8.30
C VAL A 52 14.87 -13.32 9.25
N ASP A 53 15.19 -13.00 10.49
CA ASP A 53 15.54 -13.96 11.55
C ASP A 53 14.31 -14.63 12.20
N ASP A 54 13.11 -14.12 11.95
CA ASP A 54 11.86 -14.73 12.40
C ASP A 54 10.78 -14.59 11.29
N PRO A 55 10.84 -15.44 10.25
CA PRO A 55 10.02 -15.28 9.06
C PRO A 55 8.53 -15.61 9.26
N THR A 56 8.13 -16.02 10.44
CA THR A 56 6.72 -16.27 10.75
C THR A 56 6.06 -15.10 11.47
N ARG A 57 6.83 -14.29 12.18
CA ARG A 57 6.30 -13.21 13.03
C ARG A 57 5.89 -12.00 12.21
N VAL A 58 4.64 -11.63 12.26
CA VAL A 58 4.14 -10.42 11.60
C VAL A 58 4.46 -9.18 12.42
N VAL A 59 5.19 -8.24 11.82
CA VAL A 59 5.59 -6.97 12.44
C VAL A 59 5.07 -5.73 11.70
N GLY A 60 4.43 -5.93 10.56
CA GLY A 60 3.77 -4.89 9.80
C GLY A 60 2.90 -5.52 8.72
N TYR A 61 1.95 -4.78 8.18
CA TYR A 61 1.15 -5.26 7.06
C TYR A 61 0.51 -4.11 6.29
N TYR A 62 0.09 -4.41 5.08
CA TYR A 62 -0.79 -3.54 4.30
C TYR A 62 -1.80 -4.37 3.50
N THR A 63 -2.87 -3.71 3.06
CA THR A 63 -3.90 -4.33 2.22
C THR A 63 -4.03 -3.60 0.90
N LEU A 64 -4.29 -4.34 -0.17
CA LEU A 64 -4.61 -3.80 -1.49
C LEU A 64 -5.96 -4.32 -1.95
N SER A 65 -6.77 -3.43 -2.52
CA SER A 65 -8.03 -3.79 -3.18
C SER A 65 -8.23 -2.93 -4.42
N PRO A 66 -9.06 -3.38 -5.39
CA PRO A 66 -9.42 -2.55 -6.53
C PRO A 66 -10.23 -1.33 -6.09
N ALA A 67 -10.02 -0.21 -6.78
CA ALA A 67 -10.78 1.01 -6.59
C ALA A 67 -10.84 1.82 -7.88
N THR A 68 -11.53 2.94 -7.84
CA THR A 68 -11.52 3.93 -8.92
C THR A 68 -11.21 5.31 -8.34
N LEU A 69 -10.61 6.14 -9.17
CA LEU A 69 -10.41 7.56 -8.91
C LEU A 69 -11.17 8.35 -9.98
N SER A 70 -12.03 9.27 -9.55
CA SER A 70 -12.69 10.18 -10.50
C SER A 70 -11.63 11.02 -11.21
N ALA A 71 -11.78 11.18 -12.51
CA ALA A 71 -10.89 12.04 -13.30
C ALA A 71 -10.86 13.48 -12.78
N GLU A 72 -11.97 13.98 -12.23
CA GLU A 72 -12.06 15.31 -11.62
C GLU A 72 -11.23 15.44 -10.33
N GLY A 73 -10.91 14.33 -9.69
CA GLY A 73 -10.05 14.30 -8.51
C GLY A 73 -8.57 14.44 -8.81
N VAL A 74 -8.19 14.38 -10.09
CA VAL A 74 -6.80 14.52 -10.53
C VAL A 74 -6.56 15.98 -10.94
N PRO A 75 -5.44 16.62 -10.52
CA PRO A 75 -5.09 17.97 -10.95
C PRO A 75 -5.09 18.11 -12.48
N GLU A 76 -5.53 19.25 -12.97
CA GLU A 76 -5.81 19.46 -14.41
C GLU A 76 -4.60 19.21 -15.31
N ASP A 77 -3.41 19.64 -14.90
CA ASP A 77 -2.17 19.47 -15.65
C ASP A 77 -1.80 17.98 -15.83
N LEU A 78 -2.07 17.14 -14.83
CA LEU A 78 -1.88 15.70 -14.92
C LEU A 78 -3.03 15.06 -15.70
N ARG A 79 -4.26 15.46 -15.43
CA ARG A 79 -5.46 14.93 -16.11
C ARG A 79 -5.40 15.11 -17.63
N ALA A 80 -4.85 16.23 -18.11
CA ALA A 80 -4.69 16.48 -19.53
C ALA A 80 -3.83 15.43 -20.25
N LYS A 81 -2.95 14.72 -19.53
CA LYS A 81 -2.05 13.68 -20.05
C LYS A 81 -2.64 12.26 -19.95
N LEU A 82 -3.81 12.12 -19.37
CA LEU A 82 -4.44 10.82 -19.11
C LEU A 82 -5.49 10.50 -20.19
N PRO A 83 -5.84 9.21 -20.37
CA PRO A 83 -6.99 8.83 -21.15
C PRO A 83 -8.28 9.50 -20.64
N ARG A 84 -9.19 9.80 -21.52
CA ARG A 84 -10.45 10.48 -21.18
C ARG A 84 -11.51 9.50 -20.65
N TYR A 85 -11.21 8.89 -19.50
CA TYR A 85 -12.18 8.07 -18.77
C TYR A 85 -12.72 8.86 -17.58
N PRO A 86 -14.03 8.75 -17.28
CA PRO A 86 -14.61 9.43 -16.11
C PRO A 86 -14.15 8.81 -14.79
N ALA A 87 -13.85 7.51 -14.80
CA ALA A 87 -13.32 6.76 -13.66
C ALA A 87 -12.01 6.07 -14.07
N LEU A 88 -10.96 6.32 -13.30
CA LEU A 88 -9.62 5.82 -13.59
C LEU A 88 -9.35 4.58 -12.71
N PRO A 89 -8.80 3.48 -13.28
CA PRO A 89 -8.51 2.28 -12.52
C PRO A 89 -7.39 2.53 -11.53
N THR A 90 -7.62 2.17 -10.27
CA THR A 90 -6.67 2.34 -9.17
C THR A 90 -6.59 1.11 -8.29
N ALA A 91 -5.51 0.99 -7.54
CA ALA A 91 -5.45 0.13 -6.37
C ALA A 91 -5.60 1.01 -5.11
N LEU A 92 -6.36 0.53 -4.13
CA LEU A 92 -6.51 1.17 -2.83
C LEU A 92 -5.60 0.50 -1.81
N LEU A 93 -4.70 1.29 -1.22
CA LEU A 93 -3.99 0.92 -0.01
C LEU A 93 -4.94 1.15 1.17
N GLY A 94 -5.66 0.11 1.55
CA GLY A 94 -6.75 0.23 2.53
C GLY A 94 -6.29 0.33 3.97
N ARG A 95 -5.19 -0.36 4.29
CA ARG A 95 -4.55 -0.36 5.61
C ARG A 95 -3.05 -0.35 5.44
N LEU A 96 -2.36 0.36 6.30
CA LEU A 96 -0.90 0.32 6.44
C LEU A 96 -0.58 0.43 7.92
N VAL A 97 0.02 -0.60 8.48
CA VAL A 97 0.16 -0.74 9.93
C VAL A 97 1.53 -1.31 10.28
N VAL A 98 2.18 -0.74 11.29
CA VAL A 98 3.46 -1.20 11.84
C VAL A 98 3.26 -1.55 13.30
N HIS A 99 3.79 -2.69 13.73
CA HIS A 99 3.83 -3.09 15.14
C HIS A 99 4.57 -2.03 15.97
N GLU A 100 4.05 -1.68 17.13
CA GLU A 100 4.59 -0.60 17.97
C GLU A 100 6.09 -0.80 18.34
N GLY A 101 6.52 -2.04 18.52
CA GLY A 101 7.92 -2.38 18.79
C GLY A 101 8.86 -2.14 17.59
N TYR A 102 8.33 -1.87 16.42
CA TYR A 102 9.07 -1.62 15.17
C TYR A 102 8.81 -0.22 14.60
N ALA A 103 8.06 0.61 15.33
CA ALA A 103 7.79 1.99 14.92
C ALA A 103 9.07 2.83 14.88
N GLY A 104 9.11 3.82 13.98
CA GLY A 104 10.25 4.73 13.84
C GLY A 104 11.52 4.12 13.21
N ARG A 105 11.42 2.95 12.61
CA ARG A 105 12.54 2.24 11.96
C ARG A 105 12.45 2.19 10.43
N GLY A 106 11.57 3.00 9.84
CA GLY A 106 11.38 3.06 8.38
C GLY A 106 10.55 1.92 7.79
N LEU A 107 9.95 1.04 8.59
CA LEU A 107 9.16 -0.09 8.10
C LEU A 107 7.91 0.38 7.34
N GLY A 108 7.26 1.45 7.78
CA GLY A 108 6.12 2.04 7.07
C GLY A 108 6.47 2.47 5.65
N SER A 109 7.59 3.16 5.47
CA SER A 109 8.09 3.56 4.15
C SER A 109 8.43 2.36 3.28
N LEU A 110 9.00 1.31 3.88
CA LEU A 110 9.33 0.07 3.17
C LEU A 110 8.05 -0.65 2.69
N LEU A 111 7.01 -0.69 3.51
CA LEU A 111 5.71 -1.26 3.15
C LEU A 111 5.07 -0.49 1.97
N ILE A 112 5.12 0.84 1.99
CA ILE A 112 4.60 1.67 0.89
C ILE A 112 5.40 1.43 -0.39
N ALA A 113 6.73 1.43 -0.31
CA ALA A 113 7.58 1.15 -1.47
C ALA A 113 7.28 -0.23 -2.07
N ASN A 114 7.05 -1.23 -1.24
CA ASN A 114 6.66 -2.56 -1.67
C ASN A 114 5.28 -2.55 -2.34
N ALA A 115 4.29 -1.87 -1.76
CA ALA A 115 2.96 -1.73 -2.32
C ALA A 115 3.00 -1.05 -3.70
N LEU A 116 3.76 0.03 -3.85
CA LEU A 116 3.93 0.75 -5.11
C LEU A 116 4.54 -0.15 -6.20
N ARG A 117 5.65 -0.83 -5.89
CA ARG A 117 6.32 -1.73 -6.83
C ARG A 117 5.43 -2.90 -7.24
N ARG A 118 4.74 -3.50 -6.27
CA ARG A 118 3.85 -4.63 -6.52
C ARG A 118 2.66 -4.23 -7.39
N THR A 119 2.10 -3.06 -7.16
CA THR A 119 0.99 -2.53 -7.94
C THR A 119 1.43 -2.14 -9.35
N GLU A 120 2.60 -1.50 -9.47
CA GLU A 120 3.18 -1.14 -10.78
C GLU A 120 3.53 -2.37 -11.62
N ALA A 121 4.05 -3.43 -11.00
CA ALA A 121 4.43 -4.66 -11.68
C ALA A 121 3.24 -5.52 -12.15
N GLN A 122 2.01 -5.22 -11.69
CA GLN A 122 0.82 -5.98 -12.07
C GLN A 122 0.46 -5.69 -13.52
N ARG A 123 0.54 -6.71 -14.38
CA ARG A 123 0.29 -6.60 -15.83
C ARG A 123 -1.07 -7.15 -16.25
N ASP A 124 -1.58 -8.14 -15.53
CA ASP A 124 -2.84 -8.80 -15.89
C ASP A 124 -4.07 -7.94 -15.58
N LEU A 125 -4.00 -7.14 -14.52
CA LEU A 125 -5.01 -6.15 -14.14
C LEU A 125 -4.32 -4.82 -13.88
N PRO A 126 -3.91 -4.10 -14.93
CA PRO A 126 -3.15 -2.87 -14.76
C PRO A 126 -4.00 -1.77 -14.13
N VAL A 127 -3.40 -0.98 -13.28
CA VAL A 127 -3.98 0.22 -12.68
C VAL A 127 -3.06 1.42 -12.88
N MET A 128 -3.64 2.62 -12.84
CA MET A 128 -2.92 3.87 -13.11
C MET A 128 -2.33 4.47 -11.85
N PHE A 129 -3.00 4.29 -10.73
CA PHE A 129 -2.67 4.94 -9.46
C PHE A 129 -2.76 3.98 -8.29
N LEU A 130 -1.95 4.27 -7.27
CA LEU A 130 -2.19 3.78 -5.91
C LEU A 130 -2.84 4.91 -5.13
N VAL A 131 -3.99 4.68 -4.53
CA VAL A 131 -4.70 5.65 -3.70
C VAL A 131 -4.68 5.22 -2.23
N VAL A 132 -4.71 6.18 -1.34
CA VAL A 132 -4.79 5.97 0.11
C VAL A 132 -5.75 6.97 0.71
N ASP A 133 -6.55 6.51 1.68
CA ASP A 133 -7.33 7.38 2.55
C ASP A 133 -6.57 7.53 3.87
N ALA A 134 -5.95 8.69 4.08
CA ALA A 134 -5.09 8.96 5.22
C ALA A 134 -5.79 9.84 6.25
N TYR A 135 -5.61 9.49 7.53
CA TYR A 135 -5.92 10.43 8.62
C TYR A 135 -5.08 11.71 8.47
N GLU A 136 -5.60 12.82 8.97
CA GLU A 136 -4.94 14.13 8.84
C GLU A 136 -3.48 14.10 9.30
N GLN A 137 -3.21 13.46 10.42
CA GLN A 137 -1.84 13.33 10.96
C GLN A 137 -0.90 12.48 10.12
N ALA A 138 -1.42 11.64 9.22
CA ALA A 138 -0.63 10.77 8.34
C ALA A 138 -0.40 11.39 6.95
N ARG A 139 -1.13 12.44 6.58
CA ARG A 139 -1.03 13.04 5.24
C ARG A 139 0.38 13.48 4.88
N GLY A 140 1.07 14.16 5.82
CA GLY A 140 2.44 14.61 5.61
C GLY A 140 3.41 13.47 5.30
N PHE A 141 3.24 12.33 5.94
CA PHE A 141 4.04 11.14 5.69
C PHE A 141 3.88 10.65 4.24
N TYR A 142 2.66 10.55 3.74
CA TYR A 142 2.41 10.14 2.36
C TYR A 142 2.89 11.20 1.35
N GLN A 143 2.69 12.48 1.64
CA GLN A 143 3.16 13.56 0.76
C GLN A 143 4.68 13.58 0.62
N GLN A 144 5.43 13.32 1.67
CA GLN A 144 6.89 13.18 1.63
C GLN A 144 7.35 12.03 0.72
N LEU A 145 6.53 10.99 0.58
CA LEU A 145 6.79 9.87 -0.31
C LEU A 145 6.34 10.10 -1.75
N GLY A 146 5.76 11.26 -2.05
CA GLY A 146 5.36 11.66 -3.40
C GLY A 146 3.89 11.47 -3.72
N PHE A 147 3.06 11.15 -2.74
CA PHE A 147 1.60 11.15 -2.91
C PHE A 147 1.07 12.58 -3.02
N VAL A 148 0.06 12.75 -3.83
CA VAL A 148 -0.57 14.04 -4.15
C VAL A 148 -2.02 14.00 -3.65
N PRO A 149 -2.51 15.07 -2.99
CA PRO A 149 -3.91 15.14 -2.60
C PRO A 149 -4.86 15.05 -3.79
N VAL A 150 -5.92 14.27 -3.63
CA VAL A 150 -7.03 14.25 -4.58
C VAL A 150 -7.79 15.57 -4.48
N VAL A 151 -8.10 16.19 -5.61
CA VAL A 151 -8.85 17.45 -5.67
C VAL A 151 -10.22 17.27 -4.98
N ASN A 152 -10.59 18.21 -4.15
CA ASN A 152 -11.83 18.21 -3.37
C ASN A 152 -11.96 17.04 -2.36
N SER A 153 -10.87 16.40 -1.98
CA SER A 153 -10.86 15.41 -0.91
C SER A 153 -9.98 15.87 0.25
N GLN A 154 -10.48 15.69 1.47
CA GLN A 154 -9.71 15.99 2.68
C GLN A 154 -8.83 14.83 3.14
N THR A 155 -9.11 13.60 2.69
CA THR A 155 -8.46 12.40 3.19
C THR A 155 -7.67 11.65 2.11
N ARG A 156 -8.12 11.70 0.86
CA ARG A 156 -7.58 10.86 -0.21
C ARG A 156 -6.35 11.48 -0.87
N LEU A 157 -5.31 10.66 -1.03
CA LEU A 157 -4.12 10.98 -1.82
C LEU A 157 -3.90 9.88 -2.86
N PHE A 158 -3.19 10.21 -3.93
CA PHE A 158 -2.83 9.26 -4.97
C PHE A 158 -1.35 9.34 -5.34
N PHE A 159 -0.82 8.26 -5.88
CA PHE A 159 0.51 8.19 -6.48
C PHE A 159 0.37 7.66 -7.92
N ALA A 160 0.88 8.41 -8.89
CA ALA A 160 0.86 7.99 -10.28
C ALA A 160 1.96 6.94 -10.53
N LEU A 161 1.56 5.70 -10.84
CA LEU A 161 2.49 4.58 -11.01
C LEU A 161 3.43 4.76 -12.21
N SER A 162 3.04 5.56 -13.20
CA SER A 162 3.90 5.94 -14.32
C SER A 162 5.20 6.65 -13.89
N ARG A 163 5.24 7.23 -12.70
CA ARG A 163 6.45 7.84 -12.15
C ARG A 163 7.53 6.80 -11.83
N LEU A 164 7.14 5.57 -11.46
CA LEU A 164 8.08 4.48 -11.21
C LEU A 164 8.68 3.95 -12.52
N SER A 165 7.88 3.87 -13.57
CA SER A 165 8.30 3.36 -14.88
C SER A 165 9.28 4.29 -15.59
N ARG A 166 9.23 5.60 -15.32
CA ARG A 166 10.15 6.58 -15.93
C ARG A 166 11.58 6.51 -15.37
N GLY A 167 11.76 5.91 -14.21
CA GLY A 167 13.07 5.71 -13.59
C GLY A 167 13.75 4.38 -13.98
N ALA A 168 13.00 3.44 -14.54
CA ALA A 168 13.50 2.18 -15.07
C ALA A 168 13.50 2.27 -16.60
N ALA A 169 14.67 2.25 -17.22
CA ALA A 169 14.75 2.01 -18.66
C ALA A 169 13.98 0.72 -18.94
N LEU A 170 13.04 0.77 -19.89
CA LEU A 170 12.29 -0.39 -20.36
C LEU A 170 13.31 -1.46 -20.77
N ALA A 171 13.50 -2.46 -19.92
CA ALA A 171 14.17 -3.67 -20.36
C ALA A 171 13.28 -4.32 -21.44
N PRO A 172 13.84 -4.73 -22.59
CA PRO A 172 13.04 -5.42 -23.59
C PRO A 172 12.42 -6.66 -22.95
N GLU A 173 11.13 -6.83 -23.17
CA GLU A 173 10.42 -8.05 -22.79
C GLU A 173 11.09 -9.23 -23.51
N ALA A 174 11.58 -10.15 -22.72
CA ALA A 174 12.06 -11.42 -23.24
C ALA A 174 10.90 -12.40 -23.40
#